data_318867db76288dabe7da3205a3bdb52f
#
_entry.id   318867db76288dabe7da3205a3bdb52f
#
_cell.length_a   1.000
_cell.length_b   1.000
_cell.length_c   1.000
_cell.angle_alpha   90.00
_cell.angle_beta   90.00
_cell.angle_gamma   90.00
#
_symmetry.space_group_name_H-M   'P 1'
#
loop_
_entity.id
_entity.type
_entity.pdbx_description
1 polymer ?
#
loop_
_entity_poly.entity_id
_entity_poly.type
_entity_poly.pdbx_seq_one_letter_code
_entity_poly.pdbx_strand_id
1 'polypeptide(L)'
;MTRKTRKIVIGAAAVAAVALVGLWLARPAAVTADLAVVTRGLLRVTLDEDGQTRALHHVTVSAPVSGRLLAVRLEAGDSVARGDPLLTMVAAPLDPRSRDQAEAALRAADAGVSQARSGLAVAQLAMDEAQRALARAEELHRSGAVSDRDLESAERLRDTRVRGLEMARDEVAAAEAQRTSARAGVEGASAASAPEGSRVVVRSPVAGRVLRVFEEHDRLVPAGTALMDVGDPRDLEVVVDVLSSDAQGVRVGAPMFVHVGEGVAPVTATVTRIEPAAFTKLSPLGVQEQRVNVHGAFASAPAALGDAYQVSVSIVLWQGADVLRVPGSALVAADGGWRVFRVRGGRAESVAVVVGHRGMSAVEVVSGLAAGDTVVARPNDLVRDGVRVKGMERGGGA
;
A
#
# COMPACT_ATOMS: atom_id res chain seq x y z
N MET A 1 53.46 60.25 -44.54
CA MET A 1 52.06 60.27 -44.05
C MET A 1 51.76 61.67 -43.56
N THR A 2 50.86 62.34 -44.26
CA THR A 2 50.50 63.70 -43.89
C THR A 2 49.67 63.74 -42.61
N ARG A 3 49.81 64.80 -41.79
CA ARG A 3 49.10 65.02 -40.54
C ARG A 3 47.55 64.79 -40.64
N LYS A 4 46.95 64.97 -41.84
CA LYS A 4 45.55 64.77 -42.15
C LYS A 4 45.16 63.27 -42.16
N THR A 5 45.99 62.44 -42.80
CA THR A 5 45.74 60.98 -42.87
C THR A 5 45.84 60.33 -41.49
N ARG A 6 46.72 60.78 -40.60
CA ARG A 6 46.85 60.26 -39.22
C ARG A 6 45.65 60.63 -38.38
N LYS A 7 45.03 61.82 -38.57
CA LYS A 7 43.80 62.21 -37.86
C LYS A 7 42.59 61.39 -38.31
N ILE A 8 42.48 61.04 -39.59
CA ILE A 8 41.38 60.17 -40.13
C ILE A 8 41.52 58.78 -39.65
N VAL A 9 42.72 58.21 -39.60
CA VAL A 9 42.93 56.82 -39.06
C VAL A 9 42.63 56.75 -37.56
N ILE A 10 43.03 57.77 -36.79
CA ILE A 10 42.71 57.83 -35.36
C ILE A 10 41.18 57.95 -35.12
N GLY A 11 40.50 58.76 -35.93
CA GLY A 11 39.03 58.90 -35.87
C GLY A 11 38.29 57.59 -36.20
N ALA A 12 38.73 56.92 -37.28
CA ALA A 12 38.14 55.60 -37.65
C ALA A 12 38.39 54.55 -36.61
N ALA A 13 39.58 54.48 -35.99
CA ALA A 13 39.87 53.55 -34.88
C ALA A 13 39.05 53.89 -33.65
N ALA A 14 38.78 55.11 -33.30
CA ALA A 14 37.91 55.49 -32.18
C ALA A 14 36.46 55.12 -32.44
N VAL A 15 35.93 55.32 -33.65
CA VAL A 15 34.58 54.88 -34.03
C VAL A 15 34.44 53.34 -33.98
N ALA A 16 35.46 52.63 -34.49
CA ALA A 16 35.48 51.16 -34.41
C ALA A 16 35.54 50.66 -32.95
N ALA A 17 36.33 51.33 -32.09
CA ALA A 17 36.38 50.98 -30.66
C ALA A 17 35.05 51.27 -29.95
N VAL A 18 34.41 52.42 -30.25
CA VAL A 18 33.08 52.76 -29.72
C VAL A 18 32.00 51.75 -30.21
N ALA A 19 32.06 51.36 -31.49
CA ALA A 19 31.17 50.35 -32.07
C ALA A 19 31.39 48.94 -31.40
N LEU A 20 32.64 48.52 -31.16
CA LEU A 20 33.00 47.32 -30.49
C LEU A 20 32.55 47.33 -29.02
N VAL A 21 32.71 48.43 -28.30
CA VAL A 21 32.21 48.61 -26.93
C VAL A 21 30.70 48.63 -26.93
N GLY A 22 30.04 49.28 -27.89
CA GLY A 22 28.58 49.26 -28.05
C GLY A 22 28.04 47.86 -28.32
N LEU A 23 28.71 47.08 -29.19
CA LEU A 23 28.38 45.68 -29.44
C LEU A 23 28.61 44.78 -28.20
N TRP A 24 29.62 45.07 -27.39
CA TRP A 24 29.93 44.36 -26.15
C TRP A 24 28.92 44.68 -25.04
N LEU A 25 28.50 45.93 -24.91
CA LEU A 25 27.45 46.41 -23.99
C LEU A 25 26.03 45.95 -24.41
N ALA A 26 25.80 45.78 -25.72
CA ALA A 26 24.54 45.30 -26.28
C ALA A 26 24.35 43.76 -26.15
N ARG A 27 25.37 43.06 -25.60
CA ARG A 27 25.20 41.61 -25.35
C ARG A 27 24.16 41.40 -24.23
N PRO A 28 23.03 40.72 -24.52
CA PRO A 28 22.02 40.48 -23.49
C PRO A 28 22.66 39.73 -22.33
N ALA A 29 22.37 40.17 -21.11
CA ALA A 29 22.83 39.53 -19.88
C ALA A 29 22.39 38.07 -19.87
N ALA A 30 23.27 37.19 -19.42
CA ALA A 30 22.90 35.77 -19.27
C ALA A 30 21.88 35.63 -18.15
N VAL A 31 20.80 34.93 -18.43
CA VAL A 31 19.80 34.59 -17.43
C VAL A 31 20.37 33.47 -16.53
N THR A 32 20.39 33.72 -15.22
CA THR A 32 20.77 32.68 -14.26
C THR A 32 19.62 31.70 -14.09
N ALA A 33 19.89 30.41 -14.23
CA ALA A 33 18.89 29.37 -14.10
C ALA A 33 19.46 28.11 -13.45
N ASP A 34 18.62 27.37 -12.75
CA ASP A 34 18.96 26.05 -12.27
C ASP A 34 19.10 25.09 -13.46
N LEU A 35 20.20 24.35 -13.52
CA LEU A 35 20.46 23.39 -14.58
C LEU A 35 20.37 21.97 -14.02
N ALA A 36 19.82 21.06 -14.81
CA ALA A 36 19.78 19.64 -14.52
C ALA A 36 20.34 18.86 -15.72
N VAL A 37 21.03 17.78 -15.43
CA VAL A 37 21.51 16.86 -16.46
C VAL A 37 20.47 15.77 -16.69
N VAL A 38 20.16 15.51 -17.94
CA VAL A 38 19.28 14.40 -18.34
C VAL A 38 20.02 13.08 -18.10
N THR A 39 19.49 12.26 -17.24
CA THR A 39 20.11 11.00 -16.85
C THR A 39 19.22 9.82 -17.16
N ARG A 40 19.81 8.66 -17.39
CA ARG A 40 19.09 7.40 -17.36
C ARG A 40 19.06 6.85 -15.94
N GLY A 41 17.96 6.21 -15.59
CA GLY A 41 17.84 5.56 -14.28
C GLY A 41 16.44 5.13 -13.92
N LEU A 42 16.31 4.66 -12.71
CA LEU A 42 15.05 4.19 -12.16
C LEU A 42 14.05 5.34 -12.03
N LEU A 43 12.87 5.16 -12.62
CA LEU A 43 11.70 6.01 -12.38
C LEU A 43 10.57 5.15 -11.85
N ARG A 44 9.91 5.60 -10.80
CA ARG A 44 8.71 4.99 -10.26
C ARG A 44 7.56 5.99 -10.31
N VAL A 45 6.41 5.49 -10.68
CA VAL A 45 5.13 6.18 -10.51
C VAL A 45 4.46 5.53 -9.32
N THR A 46 4.25 6.29 -8.26
CA THR A 46 3.64 5.83 -7.02
C THR A 46 2.29 6.47 -6.81
N LEU A 47 1.42 5.76 -6.17
CA LEU A 47 0.21 6.24 -5.55
C LEU A 47 0.47 6.30 -4.05
N ASP A 48 0.43 7.51 -3.51
CA ASP A 48 0.74 7.76 -2.11
C ASP A 48 -0.57 7.97 -1.35
N GLU A 49 -0.87 7.09 -0.40
CA GLU A 49 -2.09 7.06 0.38
C GLU A 49 -1.80 6.70 1.83
N ASP A 50 -2.72 7.03 2.71
CA ASP A 50 -2.66 6.61 4.09
C ASP A 50 -3.22 5.19 4.24
N GLY A 51 -2.58 4.42 5.10
CA GLY A 51 -2.98 3.06 5.42
C GLY A 51 -2.85 2.80 6.93
N GLN A 52 -3.27 1.62 7.31
CA GLN A 52 -3.09 1.14 8.68
C GLN A 52 -2.55 -0.29 8.67
N THR A 53 -1.76 -0.61 9.66
CA THR A 53 -1.36 -1.99 9.91
C THR A 53 -2.50 -2.75 10.55
N ARG A 54 -2.61 -4.04 10.25
CA ARG A 54 -3.59 -4.93 10.84
C ARG A 54 -2.96 -6.28 11.13
N ALA A 55 -3.18 -6.80 12.34
CA ALA A 55 -2.80 -8.17 12.65
C ALA A 55 -3.62 -9.15 11.80
N LEU A 56 -2.93 -9.98 11.02
CA LEU A 56 -3.56 -10.91 10.07
C LEU A 56 -4.32 -12.01 10.82
N HIS A 57 -3.72 -12.53 11.87
CA HIS A 57 -4.28 -13.60 12.69
C HIS A 57 -4.42 -13.11 14.12
N HIS A 58 -5.59 -12.59 14.47
CA HIS A 58 -5.96 -12.30 15.85
C HIS A 58 -7.31 -12.93 16.17
N VAL A 59 -7.49 -13.25 17.43
CA VAL A 59 -8.75 -13.81 17.94
C VAL A 59 -9.27 -12.93 19.05
N THR A 60 -10.47 -12.42 18.85
CA THR A 60 -11.19 -11.70 19.90
C THR A 60 -11.76 -12.73 20.89
N VAL A 61 -11.24 -12.69 22.10
CA VAL A 61 -11.74 -13.49 23.20
C VAL A 61 -12.94 -12.79 23.82
N SER A 62 -14.11 -13.44 23.75
CA SER A 62 -15.36 -12.90 24.29
C SER A 62 -15.78 -13.61 25.56
N ALA A 63 -16.63 -12.97 26.35
CA ALA A 63 -17.23 -13.53 27.54
C ALA A 63 -18.08 -14.78 27.19
N PRO A 64 -17.75 -15.98 27.70
CA PRO A 64 -18.50 -17.18 27.37
C PRO A 64 -19.87 -17.22 28.07
N VAL A 65 -20.03 -16.48 29.14
CA VAL A 65 -21.23 -16.42 29.97
C VAL A 65 -21.50 -15.00 30.45
N SER A 66 -22.75 -14.69 30.73
CA SER A 66 -23.07 -13.46 31.49
C SER A 66 -22.61 -13.61 32.92
N GLY A 67 -21.88 -12.65 33.44
CA GLY A 67 -21.36 -12.77 34.79
C GLY A 67 -20.49 -11.56 35.19
N ARG A 68 -19.98 -11.61 36.40
CA ARG A 68 -19.07 -10.60 36.93
C ARG A 68 -17.65 -10.95 36.49
N LEU A 69 -17.04 -10.06 35.71
CA LEU A 69 -15.63 -10.13 35.38
C LEU A 69 -14.82 -9.78 36.62
N LEU A 70 -13.88 -10.61 37.03
CA LEU A 70 -12.89 -10.23 38.02
C LEU A 70 -11.77 -9.43 37.33
N ALA A 71 -11.08 -8.58 38.10
CA ALA A 71 -10.03 -7.74 37.57
C ALA A 71 -9.01 -8.53 36.70
N VAL A 72 -8.81 -8.06 35.47
CA VAL A 72 -7.87 -8.65 34.52
C VAL A 72 -6.46 -8.28 34.94
N ARG A 73 -5.54 -9.23 34.98
CA ARG A 73 -4.13 -9.01 35.35
C ARG A 73 -3.20 -8.90 34.14
N LEU A 74 -3.70 -9.29 32.96
CA LEU A 74 -2.94 -9.23 31.72
C LEU A 74 -3.06 -7.83 31.12
N GLU A 75 -1.93 -7.34 30.64
CA GLU A 75 -1.83 -6.05 29.95
C GLU A 75 -1.55 -6.27 28.45
N ALA A 76 -1.81 -5.24 27.64
CA ALA A 76 -1.45 -5.27 26.23
C ALA A 76 0.08 -5.44 26.08
N GLY A 77 0.50 -6.40 25.28
CA GLY A 77 1.90 -6.79 25.09
C GLY A 77 2.31 -8.08 25.82
N ASP A 78 1.52 -8.55 26.79
CA ASP A 78 1.81 -9.80 27.51
C ASP A 78 1.78 -11.01 26.56
N SER A 79 2.71 -11.95 26.77
CA SER A 79 2.80 -13.18 26.00
C SER A 79 1.91 -14.25 26.63
N VAL A 80 1.12 -14.92 25.80
CA VAL A 80 0.21 -15.99 26.23
C VAL A 80 0.39 -17.22 25.34
N ALA A 81 0.37 -18.40 25.95
CA ALA A 81 0.32 -19.67 25.24
C ALA A 81 -1.13 -20.11 25.02
N ARG A 82 -1.35 -21.00 24.05
CA ARG A 82 -2.65 -21.61 23.84
C ARG A 82 -3.06 -22.38 25.10
N GLY A 83 -4.25 -22.07 25.62
CA GLY A 83 -4.81 -22.70 26.83
C GLY A 83 -4.46 -21.96 28.13
N ASP A 84 -3.62 -20.94 28.09
CA ASP A 84 -3.31 -20.15 29.27
C ASP A 84 -4.56 -19.42 29.81
N PRO A 85 -4.68 -19.28 31.13
CA PRO A 85 -5.77 -18.54 31.75
C PRO A 85 -5.59 -17.05 31.50
N LEU A 86 -6.55 -16.44 30.81
CA LEU A 86 -6.53 -15.00 30.52
C LEU A 86 -7.20 -14.21 31.62
N LEU A 87 -8.37 -14.64 32.07
CA LEU A 87 -9.16 -13.98 33.08
C LEU A 87 -10.14 -14.96 33.76
N THR A 88 -10.70 -14.52 34.86
CA THR A 88 -11.70 -15.30 35.62
C THR A 88 -12.99 -14.50 35.70
N MET A 89 -14.10 -15.19 35.44
CA MET A 89 -15.45 -14.63 35.60
C MET A 89 -16.21 -15.42 36.68
N VAL A 90 -17.11 -14.73 37.35
CA VAL A 90 -18.10 -15.33 38.20
C VAL A 90 -19.42 -15.33 37.46
N ALA A 91 -19.91 -16.51 37.06
CA ALA A 91 -21.15 -16.62 36.31
C ALA A 91 -22.35 -16.10 37.12
N ALA A 92 -23.20 -15.30 36.45
CA ALA A 92 -24.48 -14.91 37.02
C ALA A 92 -25.40 -16.14 37.04
N PRO A 93 -26.30 -16.30 38.04
CA PRO A 93 -27.29 -17.36 38.04
C PRO A 93 -28.15 -17.28 36.75
N LEU A 94 -28.22 -18.38 36.02
CA LEU A 94 -29.01 -18.44 34.80
C LEU A 94 -30.34 -19.10 35.00
N ASP A 95 -31.39 -18.57 34.36
CA ASP A 95 -32.67 -19.22 34.18
C ASP A 95 -32.47 -20.53 33.37
N PRO A 96 -33.17 -21.63 33.70
CA PRO A 96 -33.13 -22.90 32.96
C PRO A 96 -33.29 -22.74 31.43
N ARG A 97 -34.05 -21.76 30.98
CA ARG A 97 -34.19 -21.39 29.57
C ARG A 97 -32.90 -21.00 28.89
N SER A 98 -31.97 -20.43 29.61
CA SER A 98 -30.69 -20.00 29.07
C SER A 98 -29.78 -21.17 28.70
N ARG A 99 -29.91 -22.29 29.41
CA ARG A 99 -29.23 -23.56 29.07
C ARG A 99 -29.76 -24.12 27.76
N ASP A 100 -31.09 -24.18 27.60
CA ASP A 100 -31.73 -24.70 26.40
C ASP A 100 -31.33 -23.85 25.17
N GLN A 101 -31.23 -22.52 25.35
CA GLN A 101 -30.76 -21.58 24.30
C GLN A 101 -29.29 -21.82 23.95
N ALA A 102 -28.41 -22.02 24.94
CA ALA A 102 -27.00 -22.31 24.69
C ALA A 102 -26.80 -23.63 23.96
N GLU A 103 -27.56 -24.69 24.35
CA GLU A 103 -27.56 -25.98 23.66
C GLU A 103 -28.10 -25.87 22.22
N ALA A 104 -29.12 -25.04 22.00
CA ALA A 104 -29.63 -24.76 20.64
C ALA A 104 -28.61 -24.02 19.80
N ALA A 105 -27.92 -23.05 20.37
CA ALA A 105 -26.83 -22.31 19.70
C ALA A 105 -25.67 -23.24 19.33
N LEU A 106 -25.29 -24.17 20.21
CA LEU A 106 -24.25 -25.15 19.88
C LEU A 106 -24.68 -26.06 18.72
N ARG A 107 -25.93 -26.57 18.75
CA ARG A 107 -26.45 -27.40 17.63
C ARG A 107 -26.45 -26.61 16.29
N ALA A 108 -26.79 -25.33 16.33
CA ALA A 108 -26.75 -24.48 15.15
C ALA A 108 -25.30 -24.27 14.64
N ALA A 109 -24.36 -24.07 15.56
CA ALA A 109 -22.95 -23.94 15.21
C ALA A 109 -22.35 -25.27 14.68
N ASP A 110 -22.71 -26.41 15.22
CA ASP A 110 -22.33 -27.73 14.70
C ASP A 110 -22.85 -27.95 13.27
N ALA A 111 -24.09 -27.55 13.00
CA ALA A 111 -24.65 -27.58 11.64
C ALA A 111 -23.88 -26.65 10.69
N GLY A 112 -23.49 -25.47 11.16
CA GLY A 112 -22.65 -24.54 10.41
C GLY A 112 -21.28 -25.14 10.03
N VAL A 113 -20.61 -25.81 10.97
CA VAL A 113 -19.34 -26.51 10.67
C VAL A 113 -19.56 -27.61 9.63
N SER A 114 -20.67 -28.40 9.77
CA SER A 114 -20.99 -29.44 8.78
C SER A 114 -21.22 -28.84 7.38
N GLN A 115 -21.92 -27.73 7.29
CA GLN A 115 -22.18 -27.02 6.04
C GLN A 115 -20.86 -26.49 5.43
N ALA A 116 -20.03 -25.83 6.23
CA ALA A 116 -18.74 -25.28 5.75
C ALA A 116 -17.81 -26.41 5.29
N ARG A 117 -17.77 -27.57 5.99
CA ARG A 117 -16.99 -28.74 5.56
C ARG A 117 -17.50 -29.35 4.25
N SER A 118 -18.80 -29.35 4.04
CA SER A 118 -19.39 -29.76 2.77
C SER A 118 -18.98 -28.79 1.62
N GLY A 119 -19.01 -27.50 1.89
CA GLY A 119 -18.51 -26.46 0.97
C GLY A 119 -17.04 -26.67 0.62
N LEU A 120 -16.20 -26.95 1.63
CA LEU A 120 -14.78 -27.25 1.43
C LEU A 120 -14.57 -28.49 0.55
N ALA A 121 -15.35 -29.56 0.77
CA ALA A 121 -15.27 -30.76 -0.04
C ALA A 121 -15.61 -30.47 -1.51
N VAL A 122 -16.63 -29.66 -1.77
CA VAL A 122 -17.00 -29.24 -3.14
C VAL A 122 -15.90 -28.39 -3.77
N ALA A 123 -15.34 -27.43 -3.02
CA ALA A 123 -14.24 -26.60 -3.50
C ALA A 123 -12.97 -27.43 -3.81
N GLN A 124 -12.68 -28.44 -2.99
CA GLN A 124 -11.58 -29.39 -3.22
C GLN A 124 -11.77 -30.17 -4.52
N LEU A 125 -12.95 -30.73 -4.74
CA LEU A 125 -13.27 -31.45 -5.98
C LEU A 125 -13.15 -30.56 -7.21
N ALA A 126 -13.63 -29.32 -7.12
CA ALA A 126 -13.56 -28.36 -8.21
C ALA A 126 -12.10 -27.95 -8.53
N MET A 127 -11.26 -27.82 -7.51
CA MET A 127 -9.82 -27.56 -7.68
C MET A 127 -9.12 -28.77 -8.32
N ASP A 128 -9.38 -29.99 -7.86
CA ASP A 128 -8.80 -31.22 -8.40
C ASP A 128 -9.21 -31.45 -9.86
N GLU A 129 -10.44 -31.06 -10.22
CA GLU A 129 -10.91 -31.13 -11.61
C GLU A 129 -10.19 -30.10 -12.49
N ALA A 130 -10.07 -28.85 -12.02
CA ALA A 130 -9.35 -27.80 -12.75
C ALA A 130 -7.87 -28.15 -12.93
N GLN A 131 -7.25 -28.75 -11.93
CA GLN A 131 -5.85 -29.18 -12.02
C GLN A 131 -5.65 -30.30 -13.03
N ARG A 132 -6.58 -31.28 -13.07
CA ARG A 132 -6.58 -32.31 -14.11
C ARG A 132 -6.86 -31.74 -15.51
N ALA A 133 -7.71 -30.72 -15.61
CA ALA A 133 -7.98 -30.02 -16.87
C ALA A 133 -6.74 -29.29 -17.37
N LEU A 134 -6.03 -28.57 -16.47
CA LEU A 134 -4.77 -27.91 -16.80
C LEU A 134 -3.72 -28.93 -17.28
N ALA A 135 -3.50 -30.00 -16.55
CA ALA A 135 -2.52 -31.03 -16.94
C ALA A 135 -2.82 -31.62 -18.33
N ARG A 136 -4.10 -31.84 -18.68
CA ARG A 136 -4.49 -32.24 -20.03
C ARG A 136 -4.24 -31.15 -21.08
N ALA A 137 -4.52 -29.88 -20.74
CA ALA A 137 -4.27 -28.75 -21.66
C ALA A 137 -2.77 -28.56 -21.93
N GLU A 138 -1.92 -28.71 -20.93
CA GLU A 138 -0.46 -28.68 -21.07
C GLU A 138 0.08 -29.79 -21.97
N GLU A 139 -0.46 -31.03 -21.85
CA GLU A 139 -0.08 -32.16 -22.69
C GLU A 139 -0.49 -31.94 -24.13
N LEU A 140 -1.74 -31.50 -24.35
CA LEU A 140 -2.26 -31.22 -25.69
C LEU A 140 -1.55 -30.01 -26.34
N HIS A 141 -1.18 -29.03 -25.56
CA HIS A 141 -0.42 -27.87 -26.02
C HIS A 141 0.99 -28.29 -26.50
N ARG A 142 1.69 -29.13 -25.73
CA ARG A 142 2.98 -29.71 -26.13
C ARG A 142 2.91 -30.50 -27.45
N SER A 143 1.78 -31.13 -27.72
CA SER A 143 1.54 -31.83 -28.99
C SER A 143 1.01 -30.93 -30.13
N GLY A 144 0.80 -29.63 -29.86
CA GLY A 144 0.26 -28.66 -30.82
C GLY A 144 -1.25 -28.79 -31.08
N ALA A 145 -1.98 -29.53 -30.25
CA ALA A 145 -3.42 -29.82 -30.44
C ALA A 145 -4.34 -28.72 -29.87
N VAL A 146 -3.85 -27.83 -28.99
CA VAL A 146 -4.61 -26.69 -28.44
C VAL A 146 -3.79 -25.41 -28.54
N SER A 147 -4.48 -24.25 -28.55
CA SER A 147 -3.88 -22.93 -28.64
C SER A 147 -3.33 -22.42 -27.29
N ASP A 148 -2.42 -21.41 -27.31
CA ASP A 148 -1.94 -20.70 -26.13
C ASP A 148 -3.11 -20.14 -25.29
N ARG A 149 -4.16 -19.67 -25.96
CA ARG A 149 -5.36 -19.11 -25.34
C ARG A 149 -6.14 -20.15 -24.53
N ASP A 150 -6.17 -21.39 -25.00
CA ASP A 150 -6.85 -22.48 -24.31
C ASP A 150 -6.06 -22.91 -23.07
N LEU A 151 -4.73 -22.99 -23.18
CA LEU A 151 -3.84 -23.24 -22.04
C LEU A 151 -3.99 -22.14 -20.97
N GLU A 152 -3.87 -20.88 -21.36
CA GLU A 152 -4.05 -19.74 -20.45
C GLU A 152 -5.44 -19.72 -19.78
N SER A 153 -6.48 -20.17 -20.50
CA SER A 153 -7.82 -20.31 -19.94
C SER A 153 -7.88 -21.38 -18.84
N ALA A 154 -7.19 -22.51 -19.04
CA ALA A 154 -7.11 -23.59 -18.05
C ALA A 154 -6.29 -23.16 -16.81
N GLU A 155 -5.22 -22.40 -16.98
CA GLU A 155 -4.43 -21.82 -15.91
C GLU A 155 -5.27 -20.86 -15.04
N ARG A 156 -5.96 -19.91 -15.67
CA ARG A 156 -6.86 -18.97 -14.95
C ARG A 156 -7.97 -19.70 -14.20
N LEU A 157 -8.52 -20.76 -14.79
CA LEU A 157 -9.54 -21.56 -14.13
C LEU A 157 -8.96 -22.21 -12.86
N ARG A 158 -7.78 -22.85 -12.96
CA ARG A 158 -7.10 -23.47 -11.84
C ARG A 158 -6.84 -22.44 -10.72
N ASP A 159 -6.31 -21.26 -11.06
CA ASP A 159 -6.02 -20.19 -10.11
C ASP A 159 -7.28 -19.69 -9.39
N THR A 160 -8.40 -19.59 -10.14
CA THR A 160 -9.69 -19.25 -9.56
C THR A 160 -10.18 -20.30 -8.56
N ARG A 161 -9.98 -21.59 -8.90
CA ARG A 161 -10.37 -22.70 -8.01
C ARG A 161 -9.49 -22.82 -6.76
N VAL A 162 -8.20 -22.53 -6.88
CA VAL A 162 -7.27 -22.44 -5.73
C VAL A 162 -7.77 -21.40 -4.74
N ARG A 163 -8.09 -20.18 -5.20
CA ARG A 163 -8.65 -19.13 -4.32
C ARG A 163 -10.00 -19.53 -3.70
N GLY A 164 -10.86 -20.20 -4.48
CA GLY A 164 -12.12 -20.72 -3.95
C GLY A 164 -11.92 -21.77 -2.85
N LEU A 165 -10.87 -22.59 -2.96
CA LEU A 165 -10.51 -23.56 -1.92
C LEU A 165 -9.97 -22.86 -0.65
N GLU A 166 -9.16 -21.82 -0.80
CA GLU A 166 -8.69 -21.01 0.34
C GLU A 166 -9.88 -20.38 1.08
N MET A 167 -10.79 -19.72 0.35
CA MET A 167 -12.00 -19.15 0.94
C MET A 167 -12.82 -20.20 1.70
N ALA A 168 -13.01 -21.40 1.13
CA ALA A 168 -13.75 -22.46 1.79
C ALA A 168 -13.03 -23.00 3.07
N ARG A 169 -11.70 -22.96 3.10
CA ARG A 169 -10.92 -23.29 4.32
C ARG A 169 -11.12 -22.25 5.43
N ASP A 170 -11.09 -20.96 5.03
CA ASP A 170 -11.34 -19.87 5.98
C ASP A 170 -12.76 -19.93 6.54
N GLU A 171 -13.74 -20.31 5.71
CA GLU A 171 -15.12 -20.50 6.16
C GLU A 171 -15.24 -21.65 7.18
N VAL A 172 -14.52 -22.76 6.98
CA VAL A 172 -14.45 -23.85 7.97
C VAL A 172 -13.81 -23.36 9.27
N ALA A 173 -12.72 -22.60 9.19
CA ALA A 173 -12.04 -22.05 10.36
C ALA A 173 -12.96 -21.11 11.15
N ALA A 174 -13.69 -20.24 10.46
CA ALA A 174 -14.67 -19.34 11.06
C ALA A 174 -15.83 -20.12 11.74
N ALA A 175 -16.37 -21.14 11.07
CA ALA A 175 -17.43 -21.98 11.63
C ALA A 175 -16.95 -22.80 12.87
N GLU A 176 -15.71 -23.28 12.85
CA GLU A 176 -15.10 -23.98 14.01
C GLU A 176 -14.86 -23.02 15.19
N ALA A 177 -14.46 -21.77 14.93
CA ALA A 177 -14.36 -20.74 15.96
C ALA A 177 -15.75 -20.44 16.58
N GLN A 178 -16.76 -20.30 15.73
CA GLN A 178 -18.14 -20.10 16.18
C GLN A 178 -18.63 -21.27 17.05
N ARG A 179 -18.37 -22.55 16.65
CA ARG A 179 -18.69 -23.74 17.45
C ARG A 179 -17.96 -23.70 18.78
N THR A 180 -16.71 -23.34 18.81
CA THR A 180 -15.89 -23.22 20.02
C THR A 180 -16.52 -22.24 21.00
N SER A 181 -16.93 -21.07 20.49
CA SER A 181 -17.64 -20.06 21.27
C SER A 181 -18.99 -20.57 21.82
N ALA A 182 -19.79 -21.22 20.98
CA ALA A 182 -21.09 -21.79 21.40
C ALA A 182 -20.91 -22.89 22.43
N ARG A 183 -19.88 -23.75 22.31
CA ARG A 183 -19.53 -24.77 23.28
C ARG A 183 -19.14 -24.18 24.63
N ALA A 184 -18.32 -23.15 24.65
CA ALA A 184 -17.99 -22.40 25.85
C ALA A 184 -19.24 -21.80 26.50
N GLY A 185 -20.23 -21.39 25.69
CA GLY A 185 -21.54 -20.96 26.18
C GLY A 185 -22.31 -22.05 26.92
N VAL A 186 -22.32 -23.28 26.39
CA VAL A 186 -22.95 -24.43 27.06
C VAL A 186 -22.20 -24.83 28.33
N GLU A 187 -20.87 -24.87 28.30
CA GLU A 187 -20.04 -25.16 29.48
C GLU A 187 -20.28 -24.11 30.57
N GLY A 188 -20.41 -22.84 30.19
CA GLY A 188 -20.75 -21.76 31.08
C GLY A 188 -22.17 -21.85 31.63
N ALA A 189 -23.15 -22.20 30.79
CA ALA A 189 -24.52 -22.44 31.22
C ALA A 189 -24.61 -23.66 32.15
N SER A 190 -23.78 -24.66 31.92
CA SER A 190 -23.70 -25.86 32.79
C SER A 190 -22.96 -25.56 34.11
N ALA A 191 -21.92 -24.71 34.07
CA ALA A 191 -21.22 -24.25 35.26
C ALA A 191 -22.07 -23.29 36.10
N ALA A 192 -23.01 -22.56 35.49
CA ALA A 192 -23.98 -21.71 36.19
C ALA A 192 -25.09 -22.50 36.88
N SER A 193 -25.27 -23.80 36.54
CA SER A 193 -26.06 -24.73 37.32
C SER A 193 -25.33 -25.21 38.57
N ALA A 194 -24.09 -24.83 38.78
CA ALA A 194 -23.31 -25.01 39.99
C ALA A 194 -23.65 -23.91 41.03
N PRO A 195 -23.30 -24.09 42.31
CA PRO A 195 -23.63 -23.16 43.38
C PRO A 195 -23.23 -21.73 43.07
N GLU A 196 -24.02 -20.77 43.53
CA GLU A 196 -23.78 -19.34 43.43
C GLU A 196 -22.29 -19.00 43.58
N GLY A 197 -21.66 -18.38 42.57
CA GLY A 197 -20.24 -18.02 42.61
C GLY A 197 -19.28 -18.91 41.83
N SER A 198 -19.75 -19.79 40.95
CA SER A 198 -18.87 -20.60 40.10
C SER A 198 -17.95 -19.74 39.26
N ARG A 199 -16.63 -20.01 39.39
CA ARG A 199 -15.59 -19.31 38.63
C ARG A 199 -15.40 -19.98 37.29
N VAL A 200 -15.60 -19.23 36.23
CA VAL A 200 -15.32 -19.62 34.85
C VAL A 200 -13.99 -19.01 34.46
N VAL A 201 -13.01 -19.85 34.16
CA VAL A 201 -11.69 -19.38 33.66
C VAL A 201 -11.72 -19.31 32.13
N VAL A 202 -11.60 -18.13 31.58
CA VAL A 202 -11.47 -17.92 30.13
C VAL A 202 -10.01 -18.13 29.75
N ARG A 203 -9.80 -18.98 28.74
CA ARG A 203 -8.46 -19.37 28.29
C ARG A 203 -8.18 -18.88 26.88
N SER A 204 -6.90 -18.70 26.58
CA SER A 204 -6.47 -18.31 25.22
C SER A 204 -6.72 -19.43 24.21
N PRO A 205 -7.43 -19.19 23.11
CA PRO A 205 -7.60 -20.14 22.03
C PRO A 205 -6.34 -20.32 21.17
N VAL A 206 -5.44 -19.34 21.18
CA VAL A 206 -4.23 -19.30 20.37
C VAL A 206 -3.02 -18.90 21.22
N ALA A 207 -1.81 -19.22 20.74
CA ALA A 207 -0.58 -18.66 21.29
C ALA A 207 -0.30 -17.31 20.62
N GLY A 208 0.20 -16.32 21.36
CA GLY A 208 0.49 -15.01 20.84
C GLY A 208 0.76 -13.98 21.93
N ARG A 209 0.38 -12.75 21.67
CA ARG A 209 0.40 -11.64 22.64
C ARG A 209 -0.99 -11.03 22.75
N VAL A 210 -1.26 -10.47 23.92
CA VAL A 210 -2.43 -9.63 24.11
C VAL A 210 -2.24 -8.35 23.30
N LEU A 211 -3.06 -8.14 22.28
CA LEU A 211 -2.99 -6.95 21.42
C LEU A 211 -3.76 -5.79 22.04
N ARG A 212 -4.92 -6.12 22.65
CA ARG A 212 -5.80 -5.13 23.27
C ARG A 212 -6.61 -5.78 24.39
N VAL A 213 -6.82 -5.05 25.46
CA VAL A 213 -7.78 -5.39 26.51
C VAL A 213 -8.93 -4.41 26.42
N PHE A 214 -10.17 -4.92 26.25
CA PHE A 214 -11.38 -4.09 26.16
C PHE A 214 -12.00 -3.84 27.52
N GLU A 215 -11.88 -4.83 28.42
CA GLU A 215 -12.50 -4.83 29.73
C GLU A 215 -11.44 -5.15 30.80
N GLU A 216 -11.01 -4.14 31.52
CA GLU A 216 -9.94 -4.24 32.52
C GLU A 216 -10.49 -4.36 33.95
N HIS A 217 -11.72 -3.82 34.17
CA HIS A 217 -12.25 -3.60 35.50
C HIS A 217 -13.30 -4.63 35.91
N ASP A 218 -13.41 -4.83 37.22
CA ASP A 218 -14.43 -5.66 37.83
C ASP A 218 -15.83 -5.10 37.55
N ARG A 219 -16.60 -5.75 36.69
CA ARG A 219 -17.94 -5.34 36.27
C ARG A 219 -18.78 -6.53 35.81
N LEU A 220 -20.09 -6.35 35.75
CA LEU A 220 -21.01 -7.30 35.13
C LEU A 220 -20.93 -7.15 33.60
N VAL A 221 -20.67 -8.23 32.89
CA VAL A 221 -20.62 -8.27 31.42
C VAL A 221 -21.59 -9.33 30.88
N PRO A 222 -22.32 -9.03 29.81
CA PRO A 222 -23.13 -10.03 29.09
C PRO A 222 -22.26 -11.08 28.40
N ALA A 223 -22.81 -12.25 28.14
CA ALA A 223 -22.18 -13.22 27.25
C ALA A 223 -22.00 -12.63 25.85
N GLY A 224 -20.86 -12.95 25.22
CA GLY A 224 -20.48 -12.42 23.91
C GLY A 224 -19.77 -11.06 23.92
N THR A 225 -19.67 -10.41 25.07
CA THR A 225 -18.89 -9.15 25.18
C THR A 225 -17.42 -9.43 24.87
N ALA A 226 -16.83 -8.66 23.99
CA ALA A 226 -15.39 -8.73 23.68
C ALA A 226 -14.58 -8.34 24.92
N LEU A 227 -13.62 -9.16 25.32
CA LEU A 227 -12.81 -8.97 26.53
C LEU A 227 -11.38 -8.57 26.16
N MET A 228 -10.77 -9.26 25.20
CA MET A 228 -9.44 -8.95 24.74
C MET A 228 -9.17 -9.54 23.35
N ASP A 229 -8.20 -8.95 22.63
CA ASP A 229 -7.67 -9.50 21.39
C ASP A 229 -6.30 -10.16 21.65
N VAL A 230 -6.14 -11.38 21.14
CA VAL A 230 -4.89 -12.14 21.21
C VAL A 230 -4.44 -12.52 19.80
N GLY A 231 -3.18 -12.24 19.47
CA GLY A 231 -2.61 -12.53 18.15
C GLY A 231 -1.09 -12.42 18.12
N ASP A 232 -0.47 -12.70 16.98
CA ASP A 232 0.95 -12.46 16.79
C ASP A 232 1.15 -11.02 16.25
N PRO A 233 1.76 -10.11 17.02
CA PRO A 233 2.01 -8.75 16.59
C PRO A 233 3.05 -8.63 15.45
N ARG A 234 3.71 -9.73 15.08
CA ARG A 234 4.66 -9.79 13.95
C ARG A 234 4.00 -10.20 12.65
N ASP A 235 2.82 -10.78 12.73
CA ASP A 235 2.03 -11.21 11.57
C ASP A 235 1.07 -10.08 11.16
N LEU A 236 1.68 -9.06 10.53
CA LEU A 236 0.98 -7.84 10.14
C LEU A 236 0.80 -7.78 8.62
N GLU A 237 -0.34 -7.29 8.20
CA GLU A 237 -0.56 -6.75 6.87
C GLU A 237 -0.73 -5.22 6.94
N VAL A 238 -0.53 -4.56 5.83
CA VAL A 238 -0.92 -3.15 5.68
C VAL A 238 -2.17 -3.10 4.83
N VAL A 239 -3.16 -2.35 5.29
CA VAL A 239 -4.41 -2.09 4.58
C VAL A 239 -4.44 -0.62 4.21
N VAL A 240 -4.56 -0.34 2.92
CA VAL A 240 -4.58 1.01 2.36
C VAL A 240 -5.92 1.24 1.70
N ASP A 241 -6.63 2.27 2.07
CA ASP A 241 -7.85 2.65 1.40
C ASP A 241 -7.54 3.62 0.25
N VAL A 242 -7.77 3.17 -0.96
CA VAL A 242 -7.42 3.85 -2.21
C VAL A 242 -8.70 4.28 -2.93
N LEU A 243 -8.70 5.44 -3.59
CA LEU A 243 -9.82 5.84 -4.45
C LEU A 243 -10.09 4.77 -5.51
N SER A 244 -11.36 4.45 -5.75
CA SER A 244 -11.76 3.39 -6.69
C SER A 244 -11.28 3.65 -8.13
N SER A 245 -11.10 4.92 -8.52
CA SER A 245 -10.47 5.32 -9.79
C SER A 245 -9.01 4.90 -9.87
N ASP A 246 -8.27 5.08 -8.80
CA ASP A 246 -6.81 4.88 -8.76
C ASP A 246 -6.47 3.42 -8.50
N ALA A 247 -7.35 2.69 -7.81
CA ALA A 247 -7.24 1.25 -7.59
C ALA A 247 -7.14 0.44 -8.89
N GLN A 248 -7.72 0.96 -10.01
CA GLN A 248 -7.61 0.32 -11.33
C GLN A 248 -6.17 0.25 -11.85
N GLY A 249 -5.29 1.15 -11.39
CA GLY A 249 -3.86 1.16 -11.72
C GLY A 249 -3.03 0.21 -10.85
N VAL A 250 -3.56 -0.23 -9.72
CA VAL A 250 -2.86 -1.12 -8.78
C VAL A 250 -2.91 -2.57 -9.26
N ARG A 251 -1.82 -3.28 -9.12
CA ARG A 251 -1.72 -4.71 -9.49
C ARG A 251 -1.32 -5.55 -8.29
N VAL A 252 -1.91 -6.74 -8.18
CA VAL A 252 -1.43 -7.74 -7.23
C VAL A 252 0.03 -8.09 -7.56
N GLY A 253 0.88 -8.18 -6.55
CA GLY A 253 2.32 -8.33 -6.71
C GLY A 253 3.10 -7.02 -6.83
N ALA A 254 2.43 -5.86 -6.91
CA ALA A 254 3.10 -4.56 -6.96
C ALA A 254 3.84 -4.27 -5.65
N PRO A 255 5.06 -3.70 -5.69
CA PRO A 255 5.76 -3.26 -4.49
C PRO A 255 5.04 -2.10 -3.81
N MET A 256 5.04 -2.12 -2.48
CA MET A 256 4.59 -1.03 -1.62
C MET A 256 5.75 -0.61 -0.72
N PHE A 257 5.89 0.69 -0.51
CA PHE A 257 6.85 1.26 0.44
C PHE A 257 6.07 1.88 1.59
N VAL A 258 6.20 1.28 2.76
CA VAL A 258 5.50 1.69 3.98
C VAL A 258 6.41 2.59 4.80
N HIS A 259 6.02 3.83 4.99
CA HIS A 259 6.73 4.84 5.75
C HIS A 259 6.25 4.81 7.20
N VAL A 260 7.14 4.47 8.13
CA VAL A 260 6.83 4.24 9.55
C VAL A 260 7.10 5.48 10.40
N GLY A 261 7.88 6.44 9.88
CA GLY A 261 8.24 7.68 10.58
C GLY A 261 9.27 8.50 9.81
N GLU A 262 9.47 9.74 10.23
CA GLU A 262 10.46 10.62 9.62
C GLU A 262 11.89 10.10 9.85
N GLY A 263 12.69 10.07 8.78
CA GLY A 263 14.09 9.64 8.85
C GLY A 263 14.32 8.13 8.91
N VAL A 264 13.27 7.33 8.93
CA VAL A 264 13.35 5.87 8.89
C VAL A 264 13.19 5.39 7.44
N ALA A 265 14.05 4.46 7.03
CA ALA A 265 13.92 3.87 5.70
C ALA A 265 12.55 3.16 5.55
N PRO A 266 11.87 3.33 4.42
CA PRO A 266 10.58 2.69 4.20
C PRO A 266 10.70 1.17 4.19
N VAL A 267 9.73 0.51 4.79
CA VAL A 267 9.64 -0.95 4.82
C VAL A 267 8.94 -1.42 3.56
N THR A 268 9.48 -2.47 2.94
CA THR A 268 8.89 -3.02 1.73
C THR A 268 7.78 -4.01 2.07
N ALA A 269 6.64 -3.82 1.44
CA ALA A 269 5.53 -4.75 1.40
C ALA A 269 5.16 -5.05 -0.06
N THR A 270 4.31 -6.04 -0.27
CA THR A 270 3.85 -6.42 -1.61
C THR A 270 2.33 -6.51 -1.59
N VAL A 271 1.66 -5.94 -2.61
CA VAL A 271 0.21 -6.05 -2.78
C VAL A 271 -0.18 -7.52 -2.92
N THR A 272 -0.98 -8.01 -1.98
CA THR A 272 -1.47 -9.39 -1.99
C THR A 272 -2.89 -9.51 -2.51
N ARG A 273 -3.71 -8.50 -2.22
CA ARG A 273 -5.13 -8.52 -2.54
C ARG A 273 -5.67 -7.10 -2.73
N ILE A 274 -6.61 -6.96 -3.65
CA ILE A 274 -7.42 -5.77 -3.85
C ILE A 274 -8.86 -6.22 -3.63
N GLU A 275 -9.59 -5.58 -2.73
CA GLU A 275 -10.98 -5.95 -2.48
C GLU A 275 -11.84 -5.60 -3.69
N PRO A 276 -12.73 -6.49 -4.14
CA PRO A 276 -13.56 -6.24 -5.32
C PRO A 276 -14.73 -5.28 -5.04
N ALA A 277 -15.03 -5.01 -3.76
CA ALA A 277 -16.11 -4.14 -3.34
C ALA A 277 -15.58 -2.79 -2.86
N ALA A 278 -16.13 -1.71 -3.41
CA ALA A 278 -15.88 -0.37 -2.91
C ALA A 278 -16.82 -0.04 -1.74
N PHE A 279 -16.34 0.79 -0.83
CA PHE A 279 -17.10 1.36 0.27
C PHE A 279 -17.07 2.89 0.21
N THR A 280 -18.07 3.52 0.83
CA THR A 280 -18.14 4.98 0.91
C THR A 280 -17.46 5.47 2.18
N LYS A 281 -16.49 6.38 2.04
CA LYS A 281 -15.81 7.07 3.13
C LYS A 281 -16.04 8.57 3.00
N LEU A 282 -16.22 9.25 4.12
CA LEU A 282 -16.31 10.70 4.13
C LEU A 282 -14.90 11.27 4.25
N SER A 283 -14.48 12.09 3.29
CA SER A 283 -13.19 12.77 3.35
C SER A 283 -13.19 13.87 4.43
N PRO A 284 -12.02 14.35 4.86
CA PRO A 284 -11.93 15.46 5.83
C PRO A 284 -12.64 16.74 5.36
N LEU A 285 -12.87 16.88 4.06
CA LEU A 285 -13.61 18.02 3.47
C LEU A 285 -15.12 17.79 3.40
N GLY A 286 -15.64 16.65 3.92
CA GLY A 286 -17.05 16.33 3.92
C GLY A 286 -17.58 15.77 2.58
N VAL A 287 -16.69 15.39 1.65
CA VAL A 287 -17.07 14.78 0.38
C VAL A 287 -17.11 13.26 0.52
N GLN A 288 -18.15 12.64 -0.03
CA GLN A 288 -18.24 11.17 -0.11
C GLN A 288 -17.31 10.66 -1.21
N GLU A 289 -16.40 9.78 -0.85
CA GLU A 289 -15.46 9.12 -1.76
C GLU A 289 -15.72 7.62 -1.79
N GLN A 290 -15.64 7.05 -3.00
CA GLN A 290 -15.69 5.60 -3.18
C GLN A 290 -14.26 5.07 -3.09
N ARG A 291 -13.99 4.26 -2.06
CA ARG A 291 -12.66 3.71 -1.79
C ARG A 291 -12.66 2.20 -1.82
N VAL A 292 -11.51 1.62 -2.09
CA VAL A 292 -11.27 0.17 -2.16
C VAL A 292 -10.09 -0.15 -1.26
N ASN A 293 -10.18 -1.19 -0.45
CA ASN A 293 -9.07 -1.66 0.35
C ASN A 293 -8.06 -2.44 -0.52
N VAL A 294 -6.80 -2.03 -0.41
CA VAL A 294 -5.64 -2.73 -0.98
C VAL A 294 -4.83 -3.29 0.17
N HIS A 295 -4.60 -4.59 0.17
CA HIS A 295 -3.87 -5.31 1.19
C HIS A 295 -2.44 -5.55 0.75
N GLY A 296 -1.49 -5.35 1.65
CA GLY A 296 -0.07 -5.62 1.42
C GLY A 296 0.54 -6.46 2.53
N ALA A 297 1.28 -7.49 2.14
CA ALA A 297 2.04 -8.30 3.09
C ALA A 297 3.46 -7.76 3.22
N PHE A 298 3.95 -7.65 4.45
CA PHE A 298 5.35 -7.35 4.72
C PHE A 298 6.22 -8.58 4.44
N ALA A 299 7.38 -8.39 3.83
CA ALA A 299 8.38 -9.45 3.74
C ALA A 299 8.92 -9.82 5.14
N SER A 300 9.03 -8.81 6.03
CA SER A 300 9.31 -8.94 7.45
C SER A 300 8.71 -7.72 8.14
N ALA A 301 7.74 -7.93 9.01
CA ALA A 301 7.13 -6.83 9.75
C ALA A 301 8.16 -6.23 10.74
N PRO A 302 8.34 -4.90 10.74
CA PRO A 302 9.25 -4.26 11.70
C PRO A 302 8.69 -4.40 13.11
N ALA A 303 9.58 -4.67 14.07
CA ALA A 303 9.22 -4.79 15.49
C ALA A 303 8.60 -3.51 16.09
N ALA A 304 8.79 -2.38 15.42
CA ALA A 304 8.24 -1.08 15.84
C ALA A 304 6.78 -0.88 15.43
N LEU A 305 6.22 -1.74 14.55
CA LEU A 305 4.82 -1.67 14.15
C LEU A 305 3.97 -2.59 15.01
N GLY A 306 2.82 -2.08 15.42
CA GLY A 306 1.77 -2.83 16.09
C GLY A 306 0.51 -2.91 15.23
N ASP A 307 -0.53 -3.48 15.79
CA ASP A 307 -1.87 -3.50 15.18
C ASP A 307 -2.50 -2.09 15.19
N ALA A 308 -3.23 -1.76 14.12
CA ALA A 308 -3.93 -0.49 13.93
C ALA A 308 -3.03 0.77 13.94
N TYR A 309 -1.73 0.65 13.64
CA TYR A 309 -0.84 1.81 13.47
C TYR A 309 -1.10 2.46 12.12
N GLN A 310 -1.25 3.79 12.14
CA GLN A 310 -1.35 4.57 10.91
C GLN A 310 0.01 4.70 10.26
N VAL A 311 0.07 4.50 8.95
CA VAL A 311 1.28 4.54 8.13
C VAL A 311 0.96 5.21 6.81
N SER A 312 1.96 5.89 6.22
CA SER A 312 1.84 6.37 4.83
C SER A 312 2.44 5.33 3.90
N VAL A 313 1.78 5.07 2.79
CA VAL A 313 2.15 3.99 1.87
C VAL A 313 2.25 4.50 0.44
N SER A 314 3.38 4.21 -0.20
CA SER A 314 3.60 4.47 -1.63
C SER A 314 3.46 3.16 -2.41
N ILE A 315 2.36 2.99 -3.14
CA ILE A 315 2.10 1.82 -3.99
C ILE A 315 2.70 2.08 -5.36
N VAL A 316 3.53 1.18 -5.88
CA VAL A 316 4.15 1.33 -7.20
C VAL A 316 3.14 0.91 -8.27
N LEU A 317 2.68 1.89 -9.05
CA LEU A 317 1.80 1.65 -10.21
C LEU A 317 2.58 1.26 -11.45
N TRP A 318 3.77 1.85 -11.60
CA TRP A 318 4.66 1.57 -12.72
C TRP A 318 6.12 1.83 -12.33
N GLN A 319 7.03 1.07 -12.92
CA GLN A 319 8.46 1.23 -12.72
C GLN A 319 9.22 0.95 -14.01
N GLY A 320 10.14 1.87 -14.37
CA GLY A 320 11.11 1.70 -15.44
C GLY A 320 12.53 1.76 -14.89
N ALA A 321 13.34 0.73 -15.12
CA ALA A 321 14.67 0.62 -14.52
C ALA A 321 15.71 1.54 -15.19
N ASP A 322 15.61 1.76 -16.50
CA ASP A 322 16.56 2.53 -17.30
C ASP A 322 15.85 3.47 -18.27
N VAL A 323 15.07 4.40 -17.73
CA VAL A 323 14.38 5.41 -18.53
C VAL A 323 15.13 6.74 -18.52
N LEU A 324 15.02 7.49 -19.63
CA LEU A 324 15.56 8.83 -19.72
C LEU A 324 14.65 9.76 -18.90
N ARG A 325 15.21 10.48 -17.95
CA ARG A 325 14.45 11.27 -16.99
C ARG A 325 14.94 12.69 -16.85
N VAL A 326 13.98 13.61 -16.67
CA VAL A 326 14.22 15.02 -16.38
C VAL A 326 13.41 15.43 -15.14
N PRO A 327 13.80 16.47 -14.40
CA PRO A 327 12.94 17.03 -13.35
C PRO A 327 11.59 17.45 -13.94
N GLY A 328 10.50 17.14 -13.26
CA GLY A 328 9.16 17.54 -13.73
C GLY A 328 8.99 19.05 -13.90
N SER A 329 9.73 19.83 -13.10
CA SER A 329 9.76 21.29 -13.16
C SER A 329 10.47 21.86 -14.41
N ALA A 330 11.20 21.04 -15.18
CA ALA A 330 11.84 21.46 -16.44
C ALA A 330 10.87 21.47 -17.62
N LEU A 331 9.71 20.85 -17.48
CA LEU A 331 8.71 20.74 -18.52
C LEU A 331 7.87 22.02 -18.61
N VAL A 332 7.76 22.56 -19.82
CA VAL A 332 6.91 23.70 -20.14
C VAL A 332 5.81 23.25 -21.09
N ALA A 333 4.57 23.54 -20.72
CA ALA A 333 3.43 23.29 -21.61
C ALA A 333 3.52 24.20 -22.84
N ALA A 334 3.29 23.63 -24.01
CA ALA A 334 3.27 24.37 -25.28
C ALA A 334 2.14 23.81 -26.15
N ASP A 335 1.78 24.54 -27.21
CA ASP A 335 0.68 24.21 -28.11
C ASP A 335 0.75 22.74 -28.57
N GLY A 336 -0.11 21.90 -27.95
CA GLY A 336 -0.24 20.47 -28.27
C GLY A 336 0.79 19.53 -27.66
N GLY A 337 1.63 19.96 -26.71
CA GLY A 337 2.62 19.05 -26.11
C GLY A 337 3.51 19.69 -25.04
N TRP A 338 4.66 19.08 -24.84
CA TRP A 338 5.65 19.51 -23.84
C TRP A 338 6.94 19.95 -24.50
N ARG A 339 7.58 20.95 -23.93
CA ARG A 339 8.90 21.45 -24.32
C ARG A 339 9.83 21.51 -23.12
N VAL A 340 11.11 21.45 -23.41
CA VAL A 340 12.19 21.64 -22.43
C VAL A 340 13.19 22.63 -23.03
N PHE A 341 13.80 23.44 -22.19
CA PHE A 341 14.91 24.30 -22.63
C PHE A 341 16.24 23.57 -22.42
N ARG A 342 16.77 23.00 -23.50
CA ARG A 342 18.11 22.39 -23.51
C ARG A 342 19.17 23.48 -23.59
N VAL A 343 20.26 23.35 -22.84
CA VAL A 343 21.37 24.28 -22.87
C VAL A 343 22.48 23.74 -23.77
N ARG A 344 22.74 24.41 -24.86
CA ARG A 344 23.81 24.08 -25.80
C ARG A 344 24.69 25.32 -26.06
N GLY A 345 26.01 25.22 -25.84
CA GLY A 345 26.93 26.36 -26.00
C GLY A 345 26.58 27.57 -25.12
N GLY A 346 25.98 27.33 -23.92
CA GLY A 346 25.55 28.39 -23.00
C GLY A 346 24.27 29.13 -23.44
N ARG A 347 23.52 28.60 -24.39
CA ARG A 347 22.22 29.13 -24.83
C ARG A 347 21.11 28.11 -24.61
N ALA A 348 19.94 28.62 -24.25
CA ALA A 348 18.73 27.83 -24.17
C ALA A 348 18.19 27.54 -25.58
N GLU A 349 17.88 26.31 -25.87
CA GLU A 349 17.24 25.84 -27.10
C GLU A 349 15.91 25.18 -26.71
N SER A 350 14.80 25.65 -27.26
CA SER A 350 13.49 25.10 -27.02
C SER A 350 13.29 23.80 -27.81
N VAL A 351 13.28 22.68 -27.14
CA VAL A 351 13.16 21.36 -27.74
C VAL A 351 11.79 20.74 -27.38
N ALA A 352 11.05 20.32 -28.39
CA ALA A 352 9.81 19.55 -28.17
C ALA A 352 10.17 18.16 -27.67
N VAL A 353 9.44 17.67 -26.65
CA VAL A 353 9.67 16.37 -26.04
C VAL A 353 8.39 15.57 -25.95
N VAL A 354 8.50 14.26 -26.17
CA VAL A 354 7.45 13.32 -25.89
C VAL A 354 7.67 12.79 -24.47
N VAL A 355 6.66 13.01 -23.62
CA VAL A 355 6.68 12.62 -22.21
C VAL A 355 5.97 11.29 -22.05
N GLY A 356 6.58 10.38 -21.31
CA GLY A 356 6.00 9.12 -20.89
C GLY A 356 5.41 9.22 -19.48
N HIS A 357 5.86 8.34 -18.60
CA HIS A 357 5.39 8.25 -17.22
C HIS A 357 5.91 9.41 -16.37
N ARG A 358 5.05 9.85 -15.44
CA ARG A 358 5.35 10.95 -14.52
C ARG A 358 5.44 10.42 -13.11
N GLY A 359 6.65 10.48 -12.53
CA GLY A 359 6.86 10.26 -11.11
C GLY A 359 6.79 11.56 -10.32
N MET A 360 6.95 11.47 -9.01
CA MET A 360 6.84 12.61 -8.09
C MET A 360 7.86 13.72 -8.39
N SER A 361 9.13 13.39 -8.61
CA SER A 361 10.22 14.37 -8.80
C SER A 361 10.76 14.44 -10.23
N ALA A 362 10.55 13.40 -11.02
CA ALA A 362 11.08 13.26 -12.35
C ALA A 362 10.04 12.71 -13.32
N VAL A 363 10.26 12.98 -14.59
CA VAL A 363 9.37 12.58 -15.67
C VAL A 363 10.19 11.86 -16.74
N GLU A 364 9.62 10.79 -17.29
CA GLU A 364 10.19 10.05 -18.41
C GLU A 364 10.11 10.86 -19.69
N VAL A 365 11.21 10.92 -20.41
CA VAL A 365 11.26 11.48 -21.76
C VAL A 365 11.48 10.35 -22.75
N VAL A 366 10.46 10.11 -23.57
CA VAL A 366 10.49 9.05 -24.59
C VAL A 366 11.29 9.47 -25.81
N SER A 367 11.21 10.76 -26.19
CA SER A 367 11.97 11.31 -27.31
C SER A 367 12.18 12.83 -27.18
N GLY A 368 13.17 13.36 -27.91
CA GLY A 368 13.51 14.78 -27.96
C GLY A 368 14.78 15.14 -27.21
N LEU A 369 15.26 14.32 -26.28
CA LEU A 369 16.50 14.54 -25.53
C LEU A 369 17.39 13.29 -25.55
N ALA A 370 18.66 13.48 -25.24
CA ALA A 370 19.64 12.42 -25.05
C ALA A 370 20.21 12.43 -23.63
N ALA A 371 20.70 11.28 -23.17
CA ALA A 371 21.42 11.21 -21.91
C ALA A 371 22.66 12.10 -21.97
N GLY A 372 22.89 12.89 -20.92
CA GLY A 372 23.97 13.88 -20.85
C GLY A 372 23.57 15.28 -21.33
N ASP A 373 22.41 15.47 -21.98
CA ASP A 373 21.91 16.80 -22.28
C ASP A 373 21.73 17.59 -20.97
N THR A 374 22.02 18.89 -21.01
CA THR A 374 21.76 19.81 -19.91
C THR A 374 20.49 20.58 -20.19
N VAL A 375 19.57 20.62 -19.25
CA VAL A 375 18.27 21.29 -19.36
C VAL A 375 18.09 22.32 -18.25
N VAL A 376 17.29 23.35 -18.50
CA VAL A 376 16.87 24.28 -17.45
C VAL A 376 15.84 23.59 -16.55
N ALA A 377 16.17 23.41 -15.27
CA ALA A 377 15.33 22.66 -14.33
C ALA A 377 14.07 23.42 -13.90
N ARG A 378 14.15 24.77 -13.89
CA ARG A 378 13.02 25.65 -13.54
C ARG A 378 13.03 26.86 -14.47
N PRO A 379 12.52 26.74 -15.70
CA PRO A 379 12.44 27.84 -16.62
C PRO A 379 11.45 28.90 -16.11
N ASN A 380 11.87 30.15 -16.14
CA ASN A 380 11.04 31.33 -15.89
C ASN A 380 10.76 32.06 -17.20
N ASP A 381 9.96 33.13 -17.18
CA ASP A 381 9.56 33.93 -18.37
C ASP A 381 10.72 34.57 -19.11
N LEU A 382 11.90 34.68 -18.49
CA LEU A 382 13.12 35.24 -19.10
C LEU A 382 13.86 34.19 -19.93
N VAL A 383 13.62 32.89 -19.70
CA VAL A 383 14.23 31.80 -20.46
C VAL A 383 13.43 31.59 -21.75
N ARG A 384 13.99 32.03 -22.87
CA ARG A 384 13.42 31.89 -24.20
C ARG A 384 14.42 31.23 -25.13
N ASP A 385 13.96 30.80 -26.29
CA ASP A 385 14.82 30.22 -27.31
C ASP A 385 15.94 31.18 -27.69
N GLY A 386 17.18 30.69 -27.76
CA GLY A 386 18.39 31.45 -28.10
C GLY A 386 18.97 32.29 -26.95
N VAL A 387 18.31 32.47 -25.83
CA VAL A 387 18.77 33.26 -24.68
C VAL A 387 20.02 32.63 -24.05
N ARG A 388 21.00 33.46 -23.68
CA ARG A 388 22.17 33.01 -22.91
C ARG A 388 21.74 32.62 -21.51
N VAL A 389 22.13 31.41 -21.08
CA VAL A 389 21.85 30.89 -19.74
C VAL A 389 23.16 30.59 -19.02
N LYS A 390 23.25 31.02 -17.78
CA LYS A 390 24.35 30.69 -16.88
C LYS A 390 23.76 29.85 -15.71
N GLY A 391 24.36 28.70 -15.47
CA GLY A 391 23.99 27.87 -14.33
C GLY A 391 24.18 28.60 -13.01
N MET A 392 23.23 28.51 -12.12
CA MET A 392 23.41 28.93 -10.72
C MET A 392 24.36 27.93 -10.05
N GLU A 393 25.53 28.38 -9.61
CA GLU A 393 26.37 27.58 -8.73
C GLU A 393 25.57 27.37 -7.44
N ARG A 394 25.13 26.11 -7.15
CA ARG A 394 24.64 25.76 -5.83
C ARG A 394 25.84 25.93 -4.89
N GLY A 395 25.85 26.99 -4.13
CA GLY A 395 26.72 27.12 -2.97
C GLY A 395 26.51 25.88 -2.12
N GLY A 396 27.58 25.12 -1.92
CA GLY A 396 27.57 23.93 -1.08
C GLY A 396 27.11 24.32 0.33
N GLY A 397 25.89 23.94 0.66
CA GLY A 397 25.43 23.89 2.02
C GLY A 397 25.74 22.47 2.52
N ALA A 398 26.61 22.40 3.52
CA ALA A 398 26.99 21.23 4.26
C ALA A 398 25.80 20.56 4.96
#